data_c992cc4dcc7328ed523011698ce2ca6b
#
_entry.id   c992cc4dcc7328ed523011698ce2ca6b
#
_cell.length_a   1.000
_cell.length_b   1.000
_cell.length_c   1.000
_cell.angle_alpha   90.00
_cell.angle_beta   90.00
_cell.angle_gamma   90.00
#
_symmetry.space_group_name_H-M   'P 1'
#
loop_
_entity.id
_entity.type
_entity.pdbx_description
1 polymer ?
#
loop_
_entity_poly.entity_id
_entity_poly.type
_entity_poly.pdbx_seq_one_letter_code
_entity_poly.pdbx_strand_id
1 'polypeptide(L)'
;GMPYDATDGKVSIPAGITVTLEAVPAEGAKFSHWSDIESNPVDAKKNPREYVVAEGSTGVTPEFVGKDKLEFKLAQTSSVYNGAAQLVSVTGTGNEACQITFFFDEACTQPAVLKNVDKYYVRVYRSADAKYKEYTEVFPYAIEQAEPAITKWPDASDILLGHTLAESILQGGNPGIVAGTFAWSKPETAPTATGQQEVTFTPTDPNYKPVSSKIEVKVVSATFLDPVTPPVDPVDPENPDKPDQPDTPTGIESIEEGMSLYTANQSIFVNMPQQVALKVVDVSGIVLYEGSILGKAEIPVGHA
;
A
#
# COMPACT_ATOMS: atom_id res chain seq x y z
N GLY A 1 11.53 -69.57 2.17
CA GLY A 1 10.85 -69.51 0.91
C GLY A 1 11.71 -70.14 -0.19
N MET A 2 11.22 -71.05 -0.99
CA MET A 2 11.95 -71.54 -2.14
C MET A 2 12.01 -70.41 -3.16
N PRO A 3 13.21 -70.17 -3.78
CA PRO A 3 13.29 -69.23 -4.87
C PRO A 3 12.51 -69.78 -6.06
N TYR A 4 11.73 -68.95 -6.64
CA TYR A 4 10.83 -69.28 -7.70
C TYR A 4 11.43 -68.83 -9.04
N ASP A 5 11.63 -69.75 -9.96
CA ASP A 5 12.03 -69.47 -11.35
C ASP A 5 10.86 -69.75 -12.28
N ALA A 6 10.24 -68.70 -12.79
CA ALA A 6 9.20 -68.75 -13.82
C ALA A 6 9.80 -68.37 -15.16
N THR A 7 10.37 -69.28 -15.86
CA THR A 7 10.78 -69.06 -17.27
C THR A 7 9.58 -68.85 -18.19
N ASP A 8 8.37 -69.24 -17.79
CA ASP A 8 7.12 -69.10 -18.54
C ASP A 8 6.03 -68.24 -17.82
N GLY A 9 6.39 -67.56 -16.73
CA GLY A 9 5.45 -66.75 -15.93
C GLY A 9 4.42 -67.56 -15.13
N LYS A 10 4.53 -68.89 -15.04
CA LYS A 10 3.61 -69.76 -14.33
C LYS A 10 4.26 -70.44 -13.15
N VAL A 11 3.54 -70.48 -12.01
CA VAL A 11 3.93 -71.19 -10.80
C VAL A 11 2.96 -72.33 -10.55
N SER A 12 3.48 -73.51 -10.37
CA SER A 12 2.71 -74.66 -9.85
C SER A 12 2.81 -74.72 -8.35
N ILE A 13 1.74 -74.39 -7.68
CA ILE A 13 1.64 -74.42 -6.21
C ILE A 13 0.67 -75.54 -5.84
N PRO A 14 1.00 -76.44 -4.87
CA PRO A 14 0.11 -77.46 -4.42
C PRO A 14 -1.20 -76.87 -3.80
N ALA A 15 -2.32 -77.57 -4.02
CA ALA A 15 -3.59 -77.21 -3.43
C ALA A 15 -3.53 -77.26 -1.90
N GLY A 16 -4.25 -76.40 -1.23
CA GLY A 16 -4.30 -76.22 0.23
C GLY A 16 -3.22 -75.32 0.83
N ILE A 17 -2.27 -74.84 0.05
CA ILE A 17 -1.23 -73.93 0.53
C ILE A 17 -1.77 -72.46 0.47
N THR A 18 -1.54 -71.70 1.53
CA THR A 18 -1.80 -70.26 1.57
C THR A 18 -0.55 -69.50 1.09
N VAL A 19 -0.71 -68.64 0.10
CA VAL A 19 0.32 -67.78 -0.44
C VAL A 19 -0.07 -66.31 -0.27
N THR A 20 0.91 -65.42 -0.13
CA THR A 20 0.68 -63.97 -0.20
C THR A 20 0.86 -63.51 -1.62
N LEU A 21 -0.17 -62.90 -2.17
CA LEU A 21 -0.16 -62.28 -3.52
C LEU A 21 0.02 -60.80 -3.39
N GLU A 22 1.01 -60.24 -4.06
CA GLU A 22 1.25 -58.80 -4.17
C GLU A 22 1.25 -58.40 -5.66
N ALA A 23 0.35 -57.50 -6.00
CA ALA A 23 0.28 -56.91 -7.33
C ALA A 23 1.10 -55.62 -7.35
N VAL A 24 2.19 -55.61 -8.10
CA VAL A 24 3.08 -54.45 -8.25
C VAL A 24 2.73 -53.72 -9.54
N PRO A 25 2.15 -52.50 -9.48
CA PRO A 25 1.81 -51.77 -10.69
C PRO A 25 3.04 -51.28 -11.43
N ALA A 26 2.97 -51.26 -12.74
CA ALA A 26 3.95 -50.53 -13.56
C ALA A 26 3.85 -49.02 -13.33
N GLU A 27 4.85 -48.26 -13.78
CA GLU A 27 4.84 -46.80 -13.71
C GLU A 27 3.58 -46.24 -14.39
N GLY A 28 2.96 -45.23 -13.72
CA GLY A 28 1.74 -44.57 -14.19
C GLY A 28 0.44 -45.38 -13.99
N ALA A 29 0.49 -46.61 -13.41
CA ALA A 29 -0.65 -47.41 -13.05
C ALA A 29 -0.83 -47.52 -11.53
N LYS A 30 -2.03 -47.88 -11.11
CA LYS A 30 -2.35 -48.27 -9.72
C LYS A 30 -3.12 -49.61 -9.75
N PHE A 31 -2.95 -50.39 -8.70
CA PHE A 31 -3.73 -51.61 -8.52
C PHE A 31 -5.20 -51.22 -8.32
N SER A 32 -6.11 -51.89 -9.02
CA SER A 32 -7.55 -51.70 -8.91
C SER A 32 -8.17 -52.77 -8.04
N HIS A 33 -8.06 -54.01 -8.47
CA HIS A 33 -8.66 -55.20 -7.78
C HIS A 33 -8.09 -56.48 -8.34
N TRP A 34 -8.39 -57.59 -7.65
CA TRP A 34 -8.20 -58.97 -8.16
C TRP A 34 -9.47 -59.44 -8.84
N SER A 35 -9.36 -59.96 -10.04
CA SER A 35 -10.53 -60.37 -10.88
C SER A 35 -11.22 -61.62 -10.46
N ASP A 36 -10.63 -62.41 -9.54
CA ASP A 36 -11.17 -63.73 -9.08
C ASP A 36 -12.18 -63.62 -7.92
N ILE A 37 -12.40 -62.41 -7.37
CA ILE A 37 -13.31 -62.20 -6.22
C ILE A 37 -14.49 -61.34 -6.65
N GLU A 38 -15.47 -61.93 -7.32
CA GLU A 38 -16.71 -61.22 -7.67
C GLU A 38 -17.66 -61.04 -6.50
N SER A 39 -17.59 -61.91 -5.47
CA SER A 39 -18.55 -61.93 -4.34
C SER A 39 -18.18 -61.05 -3.16
N ASN A 40 -16.94 -60.57 -3.05
CA ASN A 40 -16.48 -59.71 -1.97
C ASN A 40 -15.61 -58.54 -2.44
N PRO A 41 -16.20 -57.40 -2.74
CA PRO A 41 -15.48 -56.27 -3.29
C PRO A 41 -14.44 -55.65 -2.33
N VAL A 42 -14.51 -55.93 -1.03
CA VAL A 42 -13.53 -55.47 -0.04
C VAL A 42 -12.25 -56.28 -0.13
N ASP A 43 -12.35 -57.61 -0.21
CA ASP A 43 -11.17 -58.46 -0.35
C ASP A 43 -10.55 -58.37 -1.74
N ALA A 44 -11.36 -58.14 -2.78
CA ALA A 44 -10.86 -57.90 -4.12
C ALA A 44 -9.88 -56.69 -4.20
N LYS A 45 -10.02 -55.66 -3.34
CA LYS A 45 -9.17 -54.46 -3.30
C LYS A 45 -7.97 -54.57 -2.34
N LYS A 46 -7.86 -55.65 -1.58
CA LYS A 46 -6.75 -55.88 -0.65
C LYS A 46 -5.48 -56.23 -1.41
N ASN A 47 -4.41 -55.46 -1.21
CA ASN A 47 -3.11 -55.72 -1.82
C ASN A 47 -1.98 -55.29 -0.88
N PRO A 48 -1.09 -56.20 -0.40
CA PRO A 48 -1.10 -57.63 -0.66
C PRO A 48 -2.29 -58.36 -0.01
N ARG A 49 -2.63 -59.54 -0.49
CA ARG A 49 -3.64 -60.43 0.09
C ARG A 49 -3.14 -61.86 0.30
N GLU A 50 -3.72 -62.59 1.23
CA GLU A 50 -3.58 -64.03 1.36
C GLU A 50 -4.50 -64.74 0.36
N TYR A 51 -4.03 -65.78 -0.23
CA TYR A 51 -4.76 -66.61 -1.20
C TYR A 51 -4.50 -68.06 -0.90
N VAL A 52 -5.59 -68.80 -0.70
CA VAL A 52 -5.53 -70.28 -0.54
C VAL A 52 -5.67 -70.93 -1.91
N VAL A 53 -4.65 -71.66 -2.31
CA VAL A 53 -4.64 -72.34 -3.63
C VAL A 53 -5.64 -73.51 -3.58
N ALA A 54 -6.72 -73.41 -4.36
CA ALA A 54 -7.70 -74.51 -4.49
C ALA A 54 -7.31 -75.48 -5.57
N GLU A 55 -7.72 -76.74 -5.49
CA GLU A 55 -7.56 -77.75 -6.55
C GLU A 55 -8.28 -77.25 -7.82
N GLY A 56 -7.59 -77.26 -8.94
CA GLY A 56 -8.13 -76.77 -10.23
C GLY A 56 -8.28 -75.27 -10.38
N SER A 57 -7.64 -74.46 -9.51
CA SER A 57 -7.63 -73.00 -9.64
C SER A 57 -7.09 -72.55 -11.00
N THR A 58 -7.82 -71.71 -11.67
CA THR A 58 -7.48 -71.21 -13.03
C THR A 58 -6.59 -69.98 -13.02
N GLY A 59 -6.20 -69.50 -11.86
CA GLY A 59 -5.31 -68.33 -11.72
C GLY A 59 -6.02 -67.12 -11.15
N VAL A 60 -5.22 -66.16 -10.70
CA VAL A 60 -5.64 -64.89 -10.10
C VAL A 60 -5.00 -63.77 -10.90
N THR A 61 -5.79 -62.89 -11.44
CA THR A 61 -5.30 -61.80 -12.26
C THR A 61 -5.48 -60.43 -11.55
N PRO A 62 -4.40 -59.68 -11.36
CA PRO A 62 -4.53 -58.32 -10.86
C PRO A 62 -4.97 -57.38 -11.98
N GLU A 63 -5.93 -56.55 -11.70
CA GLU A 63 -6.38 -55.51 -12.60
C GLU A 63 -5.75 -54.17 -12.21
N PHE A 64 -5.23 -53.44 -13.19
CA PHE A 64 -4.60 -52.17 -13.02
C PHE A 64 -5.35 -51.07 -13.79
N VAL A 65 -5.39 -49.88 -13.20
CA VAL A 65 -5.95 -48.69 -13.86
C VAL A 65 -4.91 -47.57 -13.84
N GLY A 66 -5.09 -46.59 -14.69
CA GLY A 66 -4.24 -45.41 -14.67
C GLY A 66 -4.34 -44.65 -13.32
N LYS A 67 -3.24 -44.14 -12.84
CA LYS A 67 -3.24 -43.24 -11.67
C LYS A 67 -4.10 -42.03 -11.94
N ASP A 68 -4.76 -41.52 -10.90
CA ASP A 68 -5.62 -40.35 -10.97
C ASP A 68 -4.79 -39.10 -11.31
N LYS A 69 -5.36 -38.20 -12.11
CA LYS A 69 -4.82 -36.88 -12.34
C LYS A 69 -5.17 -36.00 -11.16
N LEU A 70 -4.28 -35.05 -10.87
CA LEU A 70 -4.50 -34.02 -9.89
C LEU A 70 -4.80 -32.71 -10.59
N GLU A 71 -5.64 -31.90 -10.00
CA GLU A 71 -5.91 -30.53 -10.39
C GLU A 71 -5.94 -29.68 -9.12
N PHE A 72 -5.05 -28.72 -9.02
CA PHE A 72 -4.98 -27.81 -7.90
C PHE A 72 -5.26 -26.38 -8.34
N LYS A 73 -5.71 -25.57 -7.38
CA LYS A 73 -5.88 -24.13 -7.54
C LYS A 73 -5.35 -23.44 -6.31
N LEU A 74 -4.82 -22.24 -6.46
CA LEU A 74 -4.55 -21.39 -5.32
C LEU A 74 -5.88 -20.96 -4.69
N ALA A 75 -5.94 -20.92 -3.36
CA ALA A 75 -7.11 -20.42 -2.65
C ALA A 75 -7.35 -18.92 -2.92
N GLN A 76 -6.27 -18.19 -3.21
CA GLN A 76 -6.27 -16.79 -3.64
C GLN A 76 -5.07 -16.53 -4.56
N THR A 77 -5.20 -15.57 -5.47
CA THR A 77 -4.17 -15.23 -6.46
C THR A 77 -3.43 -13.93 -6.11
N SER A 78 -3.89 -13.22 -5.09
CA SER A 78 -3.21 -12.05 -4.54
C SER A 78 -3.48 -11.89 -3.05
N SER A 79 -2.68 -11.05 -2.42
CA SER A 79 -2.87 -10.57 -1.05
C SER A 79 -2.37 -9.15 -0.92
N VAL A 80 -2.74 -8.45 0.16
CA VAL A 80 -2.25 -7.10 0.46
C VAL A 80 -1.04 -7.21 1.40
N TYR A 81 -0.05 -6.36 1.19
CA TYR A 81 1.11 -6.25 2.06
C TYR A 81 0.73 -6.04 3.53
N ASN A 82 1.38 -6.80 4.43
CA ASN A 82 1.10 -6.75 5.87
C ASN A 82 2.38 -6.69 6.75
N GLY A 83 3.54 -6.50 6.13
CA GLY A 83 4.85 -6.44 6.81
C GLY A 83 5.45 -7.79 7.17
N ALA A 84 4.70 -8.90 7.09
CA ALA A 84 5.15 -10.24 7.41
C ALA A 84 5.29 -11.12 6.15
N ALA A 85 6.05 -12.22 6.28
CA ALA A 85 6.04 -13.25 5.25
C ALA A 85 4.66 -13.91 5.18
N GLN A 86 4.14 -14.07 3.95
CA GLN A 86 2.80 -14.60 3.71
C GLN A 86 2.86 -16.04 3.22
N LEU A 87 1.78 -16.76 3.44
CA LEU A 87 1.61 -18.15 3.02
C LEU A 87 0.45 -18.24 2.04
N VAL A 88 0.56 -19.17 1.10
CA VAL A 88 -0.48 -19.47 0.12
C VAL A 88 -1.01 -20.87 0.38
N SER A 89 -2.34 -21.01 0.31
CA SER A 89 -3.02 -22.30 0.41
C SER A 89 -3.41 -22.80 -0.98
N VAL A 90 -3.37 -24.12 -1.13
CA VAL A 90 -3.78 -24.83 -2.34
C VAL A 90 -5.06 -25.61 -2.04
N THR A 91 -6.00 -25.58 -2.96
CA THR A 91 -7.25 -26.36 -2.91
C THR A 91 -7.26 -27.42 -4.00
N GLY A 92 -7.92 -28.55 -3.73
CA GLY A 92 -8.00 -29.72 -4.62
C GLY A 92 -7.80 -31.01 -3.86
N THR A 93 -8.21 -32.12 -4.43
CA THR A 93 -8.07 -33.44 -3.80
C THR A 93 -6.60 -33.86 -3.76
N GLY A 94 -6.10 -34.24 -2.59
CA GLY A 94 -4.71 -34.67 -2.41
C GLY A 94 -3.73 -33.52 -2.15
N ASN A 95 -4.24 -32.33 -1.82
CA ASN A 95 -3.42 -31.14 -1.54
C ASN A 95 -2.59 -31.23 -0.24
N GLU A 96 -2.94 -32.15 0.67
CA GLU A 96 -2.24 -32.37 1.94
C GLU A 96 -0.78 -32.81 1.81
N ALA A 97 -0.42 -33.38 0.65
CA ALA A 97 0.94 -33.82 0.36
C ALA A 97 1.69 -32.90 -0.61
N CYS A 98 1.16 -31.69 -0.90
CA CYS A 98 1.78 -30.76 -1.79
C CYS A 98 2.92 -30.02 -1.11
N GLN A 99 4.00 -29.80 -1.87
CA GLN A 99 5.08 -28.86 -1.56
C GLN A 99 4.81 -27.56 -2.31
N ILE A 100 4.83 -26.44 -1.59
CA ILE A 100 4.60 -25.10 -2.13
C ILE A 100 5.90 -24.32 -2.00
N THR A 101 6.40 -23.81 -3.12
CA THR A 101 7.62 -23.00 -3.17
C THR A 101 7.36 -21.73 -4.00
N PHE A 102 8.08 -20.65 -3.66
CA PHE A 102 7.86 -19.32 -4.22
C PHE A 102 9.07 -18.84 -5.01
N PHE A 103 8.83 -18.11 -6.11
CA PHE A 103 9.85 -17.63 -7.02
C PHE A 103 9.50 -16.23 -7.54
N PHE A 104 10.52 -15.50 -8.00
CA PHE A 104 10.34 -14.22 -8.69
C PHE A 104 10.12 -14.39 -10.20
N ASP A 105 10.34 -15.58 -10.75
CA ASP A 105 10.21 -15.87 -12.18
C ASP A 105 9.38 -17.13 -12.42
N GLU A 106 8.68 -17.18 -13.56
CA GLU A 106 7.84 -18.30 -13.97
C GLU A 106 8.64 -19.59 -14.21
N ALA A 107 9.90 -19.45 -14.62
CA ALA A 107 10.81 -20.59 -14.80
C ALA A 107 11.26 -21.22 -13.47
N CYS A 108 10.88 -20.62 -12.32
CA CYS A 108 11.22 -21.09 -10.98
C CYS A 108 12.73 -21.21 -10.73
N THR A 109 13.52 -20.27 -11.25
CA THR A 109 14.98 -20.25 -11.11
C THR A 109 15.44 -19.34 -9.97
N GLN A 110 14.64 -18.33 -9.58
CA GLN A 110 14.95 -17.36 -8.56
C GLN A 110 14.03 -17.53 -7.33
N PRO A 111 14.47 -18.22 -6.27
CA PRO A 111 13.66 -18.42 -5.08
C PRO A 111 13.26 -17.10 -4.43
N ALA A 112 12.06 -17.06 -3.89
CA ALA A 112 11.48 -15.87 -3.25
C ALA A 112 10.87 -16.20 -1.88
N VAL A 113 10.64 -15.12 -1.10
CA VAL A 113 9.78 -15.12 0.08
C VAL A 113 8.65 -14.14 -0.20
N LEU A 114 7.41 -14.56 -0.05
CA LEU A 114 6.23 -13.71 -0.23
C LEU A 114 6.16 -12.68 0.92
N LYS A 115 6.83 -11.54 0.77
CA LYS A 115 6.86 -10.51 1.82
C LYS A 115 6.56 -9.10 1.29
N ASN A 116 7.26 -8.66 0.26
CA ASN A 116 7.13 -7.31 -0.28
C ASN A 116 6.15 -7.28 -1.45
N VAL A 117 5.70 -6.09 -1.80
CA VAL A 117 4.90 -5.86 -3.00
C VAL A 117 5.69 -6.23 -4.23
N ASP A 118 5.24 -7.26 -4.92
CA ASP A 118 5.83 -7.75 -6.16
C ASP A 118 4.90 -8.78 -6.84
N LYS A 119 5.29 -9.21 -8.03
CA LYS A 119 4.74 -10.38 -8.72
C LYS A 119 5.58 -11.60 -8.39
N TYR A 120 4.92 -12.65 -8.02
CA TYR A 120 5.52 -13.92 -7.65
C TYR A 120 4.95 -15.07 -8.44
N TYR A 121 5.66 -16.19 -8.42
CA TYR A 121 5.21 -17.46 -8.99
C TYR A 121 5.24 -18.52 -7.91
N VAL A 122 4.14 -19.24 -7.79
CA VAL A 122 3.93 -20.30 -6.80
C VAL A 122 4.00 -21.63 -7.51
N ARG A 123 5.07 -22.39 -7.28
CA ARG A 123 5.18 -23.75 -7.76
C ARG A 123 4.55 -24.69 -6.75
N VAL A 124 3.53 -25.41 -7.21
CA VAL A 124 2.89 -26.49 -6.47
C VAL A 124 3.41 -27.81 -7.04
N TYR A 125 4.08 -28.58 -6.21
CA TYR A 125 4.64 -29.88 -6.56
C TYR A 125 4.07 -30.96 -5.65
N ARG A 126 3.76 -32.11 -6.23
CA ARG A 126 3.41 -33.32 -5.51
C ARG A 126 4.04 -34.52 -6.19
N SER A 127 4.82 -35.31 -5.43
CA SER A 127 5.39 -36.53 -5.95
C SER A 127 4.30 -37.58 -6.26
N ALA A 128 4.58 -38.45 -7.22
CA ALA A 128 3.73 -39.58 -7.49
C ALA A 128 3.65 -40.51 -6.26
N ASP A 129 2.48 -41.15 -6.09
CA ASP A 129 2.25 -42.16 -5.07
C ASP A 129 1.45 -43.36 -5.67
N ALA A 130 0.94 -44.24 -4.81
CA ALA A 130 0.15 -45.39 -5.25
C ALA A 130 -1.13 -44.99 -6.01
N LYS A 131 -1.70 -43.80 -5.72
CA LYS A 131 -3.00 -43.37 -6.25
C LYS A 131 -2.87 -42.30 -7.34
N TYR A 132 -1.93 -41.38 -7.20
CA TYR A 132 -1.81 -40.17 -8.03
C TYR A 132 -0.53 -40.16 -8.84
N LYS A 133 -0.58 -39.53 -10.05
CA LYS A 133 0.60 -39.18 -10.83
C LYS A 133 1.33 -38.03 -10.18
N GLU A 134 2.59 -37.86 -10.57
CA GLU A 134 3.33 -36.63 -10.25
C GLU A 134 2.59 -35.39 -10.79
N TYR A 135 2.62 -34.33 -10.04
CA TYR A 135 2.03 -33.06 -10.42
C TYR A 135 3.02 -31.93 -10.20
N THR A 136 3.13 -31.07 -11.18
CA THR A 136 3.84 -29.80 -11.10
C THR A 136 3.08 -28.75 -11.88
N GLU A 137 2.78 -27.64 -11.24
CA GLU A 137 2.19 -26.49 -11.90
C GLU A 137 2.67 -25.19 -11.23
N VAL A 138 2.76 -24.11 -12.02
CA VAL A 138 3.21 -22.80 -11.57
C VAL A 138 2.07 -21.81 -11.75
N PHE A 139 1.74 -21.10 -10.68
CA PHE A 139 0.66 -20.14 -10.65
C PHE A 139 1.21 -18.73 -10.40
N PRO A 140 0.72 -17.72 -11.12
CA PRO A 140 1.02 -16.33 -10.80
C PRO A 140 0.37 -15.94 -9.46
N TYR A 141 1.07 -15.13 -8.69
CA TYR A 141 0.61 -14.55 -7.42
C TYR A 141 1.12 -13.13 -7.27
N ALA A 142 0.38 -12.25 -6.62
CA ALA A 142 0.80 -10.87 -6.37
C ALA A 142 0.64 -10.48 -4.90
N ILE A 143 1.58 -9.71 -4.38
CA ILE A 143 1.38 -8.91 -3.17
C ILE A 143 1.14 -7.48 -3.63
N GLU A 144 -0.03 -6.95 -3.28
CA GLU A 144 -0.48 -5.61 -3.63
C GLU A 144 -0.11 -4.61 -2.54
N GLN A 145 0.02 -3.33 -2.90
CA GLN A 145 0.32 -2.27 -1.95
C GLN A 145 -0.78 -2.14 -0.89
N ALA A 146 -0.36 -1.95 0.36
CA ALA A 146 -1.26 -1.62 1.46
C ALA A 146 -1.57 -0.11 1.49
N GLU A 147 -2.68 0.26 2.11
CA GLU A 147 -2.97 1.66 2.46
C GLU A 147 -2.33 1.99 3.81
N PRO A 148 -1.59 3.12 3.93
CA PRO A 148 -1.12 3.58 5.22
C PRO A 148 -2.29 4.09 6.06
N ALA A 149 -2.30 3.76 7.35
CA ALA A 149 -3.28 4.29 8.30
C ALA A 149 -2.79 5.65 8.84
N ILE A 150 -3.29 6.74 8.26
CA ILE A 150 -2.95 8.10 8.70
C ILE A 150 -3.64 8.39 10.03
N THR A 151 -2.86 8.68 11.07
CA THR A 151 -3.36 8.99 12.41
C THR A 151 -3.96 10.39 12.48
N LYS A 152 -3.30 11.38 11.87
CA LYS A 152 -3.78 12.77 11.77
C LYS A 152 -3.30 13.38 10.46
N TRP A 153 -4.23 13.94 9.69
CA TRP A 153 -3.91 14.78 8.55
C TRP A 153 -3.36 16.13 9.03
N PRO A 154 -2.48 16.79 8.26
CA PRO A 154 -1.95 18.09 8.65
C PRO A 154 -3.02 19.17 8.65
N ASP A 155 -2.78 20.23 9.41
CA ASP A 155 -3.49 21.48 9.32
C ASP A 155 -2.77 22.39 8.30
N ALA A 156 -3.51 23.23 7.59
CA ALA A 156 -2.96 24.17 6.62
C ALA A 156 -2.82 25.57 7.27
N SER A 157 -1.74 26.29 6.95
CA SER A 157 -1.69 27.72 7.26
C SER A 157 -2.67 28.49 6.37
N ASP A 158 -3.16 29.66 6.88
CA ASP A 158 -3.97 30.59 6.10
C ASP A 158 -3.20 31.04 4.85
N ILE A 159 -3.91 31.33 3.76
CA ILE A 159 -3.34 31.93 2.54
C ILE A 159 -4.09 33.23 2.19
N LEU A 160 -3.39 34.14 1.55
CA LEU A 160 -4.00 35.35 1.03
C LEU A 160 -4.78 35.06 -0.27
N LEU A 161 -5.88 35.77 -0.45
CA LEU A 161 -6.64 35.73 -1.71
C LEU A 161 -5.72 36.06 -2.90
N GLY A 162 -5.73 35.19 -3.91
CA GLY A 162 -4.87 35.30 -5.08
C GLY A 162 -3.56 34.53 -5.00
N HIS A 163 -3.22 33.96 -3.83
CA HIS A 163 -2.04 33.12 -3.63
C HIS A 163 -2.38 31.65 -3.86
N THR A 164 -1.34 30.85 -4.20
CA THR A 164 -1.50 29.42 -4.47
C THR A 164 -1.32 28.58 -3.22
N LEU A 165 -1.78 27.31 -3.27
CA LEU A 165 -1.58 26.34 -2.19
C LEU A 165 -0.09 26.08 -1.89
N ALA A 166 0.81 26.28 -2.86
CA ALA A 166 2.25 26.16 -2.65
C ALA A 166 2.78 27.09 -1.53
N GLU A 167 2.07 28.16 -1.23
CA GLU A 167 2.42 29.14 -0.20
C GLU A 167 1.80 28.80 1.17
N SER A 168 0.89 27.84 1.23
CA SER A 168 0.32 27.35 2.49
C SER A 168 1.16 26.19 3.04
N ILE A 169 1.57 26.34 4.30
CA ILE A 169 2.39 25.37 5.00
C ILE A 169 1.50 24.31 5.66
N LEU A 170 1.82 23.02 5.40
CA LEU A 170 1.18 21.90 6.06
C LEU A 170 1.89 21.61 7.39
N GLN A 171 1.17 21.61 8.52
CA GLN A 171 1.72 21.44 9.87
C GLN A 171 0.96 20.39 10.67
N GLY A 172 1.64 19.80 11.66
CA GLY A 172 1.00 18.95 12.67
C GLY A 172 0.43 17.62 12.18
N GLY A 173 0.76 17.19 10.96
CA GLY A 173 0.37 15.88 10.45
C GLY A 173 1.08 14.74 11.19
N ASN A 174 0.38 13.61 11.35
CA ASN A 174 0.94 12.38 11.90
C ASN A 174 0.58 11.20 11.00
N PRO A 175 1.53 10.68 10.22
CA PRO A 175 1.27 9.55 9.30
C PRO A 175 1.12 8.20 10.03
N GLY A 176 1.27 8.14 11.34
CA GLY A 176 1.26 6.88 12.10
C GLY A 176 2.61 6.16 12.01
N ILE A 177 2.56 4.85 11.78
CA ILE A 177 3.78 3.99 11.76
C ILE A 177 4.50 4.00 10.41
N VAL A 178 3.86 4.50 9.35
CA VAL A 178 4.43 4.51 7.99
C VAL A 178 5.08 5.86 7.73
N ALA A 179 6.40 5.89 7.57
CA ALA A 179 7.13 7.11 7.22
C ALA A 179 6.77 7.62 5.83
N GLY A 180 6.72 8.94 5.65
CA GLY A 180 6.39 9.58 4.38
C GLY A 180 6.23 11.08 4.51
N THR A 181 5.73 11.74 3.48
CA THR A 181 5.56 13.18 3.39
C THR A 181 4.15 13.58 2.99
N PHE A 182 3.65 14.66 3.57
CA PHE A 182 2.42 15.32 3.14
C PHE A 182 2.75 16.44 2.14
N ALA A 183 1.98 16.53 1.08
CA ALA A 183 2.09 17.60 0.10
C ALA A 183 0.71 17.94 -0.48
N TRP A 184 0.56 19.17 -0.97
CA TRP A 184 -0.62 19.53 -1.74
C TRP A 184 -0.70 18.72 -3.02
N SER A 185 -1.86 18.13 -3.33
CA SER A 185 -2.07 17.38 -4.57
C SER A 185 -1.99 18.28 -5.81
N LYS A 186 -2.35 19.56 -5.65
CA LYS A 186 -2.33 20.59 -6.69
C LYS A 186 -1.80 21.91 -6.11
N PRO A 187 -0.48 22.03 -5.90
CA PRO A 187 0.12 23.21 -5.26
C PRO A 187 -0.09 24.52 -6.03
N GLU A 188 -0.31 24.44 -7.33
CA GLU A 188 -0.57 25.59 -8.21
C GLU A 188 -1.99 26.18 -8.11
N THR A 189 -2.89 25.51 -7.40
CA THR A 189 -4.27 25.97 -7.20
C THR A 189 -4.28 27.24 -6.35
N ALA A 190 -4.97 28.29 -6.82
CA ALA A 190 -5.25 29.51 -6.07
C ALA A 190 -6.74 29.53 -5.65
N PRO A 191 -7.08 29.10 -4.42
CA PRO A 191 -8.45 29.12 -3.93
C PRO A 191 -8.97 30.53 -3.81
N THR A 192 -10.20 30.77 -4.25
CA THR A 192 -10.86 32.09 -4.15
C THR A 192 -11.68 32.27 -2.89
N ALA A 193 -11.85 31.22 -2.08
CA ALA A 193 -12.57 31.24 -0.81
C ALA A 193 -12.05 30.12 0.10
N THR A 194 -12.25 30.28 1.41
CA THR A 194 -12.03 29.23 2.40
C THR A 194 -12.76 27.94 2.00
N GLY A 195 -12.08 26.80 2.03
CA GLY A 195 -12.68 25.55 1.60
C GLY A 195 -11.72 24.36 1.66
N GLN A 196 -12.25 23.22 1.25
CA GLN A 196 -11.54 21.94 1.28
C GLN A 196 -10.58 21.82 0.11
N GLN A 197 -9.31 21.54 0.40
CA GLN A 197 -8.25 21.31 -0.58
C GLN A 197 -7.60 19.95 -0.34
N GLU A 198 -7.15 19.30 -1.41
CA GLU A 198 -6.63 17.94 -1.35
C GLU A 198 -5.15 17.90 -1.00
N VAL A 199 -4.82 17.10 0.02
CA VAL A 199 -3.46 16.78 0.44
C VAL A 199 -3.20 15.31 0.19
N THR A 200 -2.04 14.98 -0.38
CA THR A 200 -1.57 13.61 -0.60
C THR A 200 -0.46 13.29 0.40
N PHE A 201 -0.58 12.15 1.05
CA PHE A 201 0.50 11.51 1.78
C PHE A 201 1.21 10.52 0.85
N THR A 202 2.51 10.67 0.69
CA THR A 202 3.36 9.75 -0.09
C THR A 202 4.27 8.98 0.86
N PRO A 203 4.03 7.65 1.02
CA PRO A 203 4.90 6.80 1.83
C PRO A 203 6.33 6.71 1.28
N THR A 204 7.32 6.58 2.16
CA THR A 204 8.70 6.27 1.77
C THR A 204 8.88 4.78 1.44
N ASP A 205 8.10 3.91 2.10
CA ASP A 205 8.11 2.47 1.84
C ASP A 205 7.26 2.16 0.59
N PRO A 206 7.85 1.60 -0.50
CA PRO A 206 7.13 1.28 -1.73
C PRO A 206 6.05 0.18 -1.56
N ASN A 207 6.02 -0.49 -0.41
CA ASN A 207 4.97 -1.45 -0.10
C ASN A 207 3.63 -0.80 0.26
N TYR A 208 3.59 0.52 0.41
CA TYR A 208 2.38 1.29 0.64
C TYR A 208 2.08 2.21 -0.54
N LYS A 209 0.81 2.35 -0.88
CA LYS A 209 0.36 3.30 -1.91
C LYS A 209 0.14 4.70 -1.32
N PRO A 210 0.29 5.77 -2.11
CA PRO A 210 -0.13 7.11 -1.71
C PRO A 210 -1.62 7.14 -1.38
N VAL A 211 -1.98 7.98 -0.39
CA VAL A 211 -3.38 8.23 0.00
C VAL A 211 -3.63 9.73 0.08
N SER A 212 -4.85 10.16 -0.23
CA SER A 212 -5.23 11.57 -0.22
C SER A 212 -6.44 11.81 0.68
N SER A 213 -6.50 13.02 1.21
CA SER A 213 -7.66 13.52 1.96
C SER A 213 -7.84 15.01 1.73
N LYS A 214 -9.01 15.51 2.07
CA LYS A 214 -9.31 16.95 2.01
C LYS A 214 -9.19 17.57 3.40
N ILE A 215 -8.49 18.70 3.46
CA ILE A 215 -8.37 19.53 4.66
C ILE A 215 -8.83 20.96 4.35
N GLU A 216 -9.27 21.68 5.35
CA GLU A 216 -9.68 23.07 5.19
C GLU A 216 -8.46 23.97 5.01
N VAL A 217 -8.53 24.87 4.04
CA VAL A 217 -7.61 25.99 3.86
C VAL A 217 -8.40 27.28 4.00
N LYS A 218 -7.98 28.12 4.91
CA LYS A 218 -8.60 29.42 5.12
C LYS A 218 -7.97 30.45 4.18
N VAL A 219 -8.83 31.09 3.37
CA VAL A 219 -8.44 32.19 2.50
C VAL A 219 -8.80 33.49 3.19
N VAL A 220 -7.79 34.34 3.40
CA VAL A 220 -7.94 35.66 4.02
C VAL A 220 -7.75 36.74 2.97
N SER A 221 -8.59 37.74 2.99
CA SER A 221 -8.40 38.95 2.20
C SER A 221 -7.46 39.90 2.93
N ALA A 222 -6.56 40.56 2.21
CA ALA A 222 -5.86 41.70 2.78
C ALA A 222 -6.91 42.76 3.14
N THR A 223 -7.20 42.92 4.42
CA THR A 223 -7.99 44.08 4.92
C THR A 223 -7.08 45.29 4.91
N PHE A 224 -7.25 46.15 3.92
CA PHE A 224 -6.76 47.51 4.06
C PHE A 224 -7.60 48.14 5.17
N LEU A 225 -6.98 48.53 6.28
CA LEU A 225 -7.64 49.42 7.21
C LEU A 225 -7.89 50.70 6.41
N ASP A 226 -9.16 51.06 6.20
CA ASP A 226 -9.51 52.38 5.71
C ASP A 226 -8.75 53.40 6.55
N PRO A 227 -8.07 54.39 5.92
CA PRO A 227 -7.41 55.43 6.68
C PRO A 227 -8.46 56.04 7.59
N VAL A 228 -8.24 55.90 8.90
CA VAL A 228 -9.09 56.55 9.90
C VAL A 228 -9.02 58.06 9.59
N THR A 229 -10.10 58.60 9.01
CA THR A 229 -10.22 60.06 8.91
C THR A 229 -10.14 60.61 10.34
N PRO A 230 -9.13 61.45 10.63
CA PRO A 230 -9.07 62.04 11.96
C PRO A 230 -10.38 62.77 12.27
N PRO A 231 -10.86 62.75 13.51
CA PRO A 231 -11.99 63.57 13.89
C PRO A 231 -11.66 65.01 13.49
N VAL A 232 -12.47 65.62 12.64
CA VAL A 232 -12.40 67.07 12.39
C VAL A 232 -12.72 67.74 13.72
N ASP A 233 -11.69 68.33 14.34
CA ASP A 233 -11.91 69.17 15.49
C ASP A 233 -12.90 70.29 15.12
N PRO A 234 -13.89 70.55 15.97
CA PRO A 234 -14.80 71.66 15.73
C PRO A 234 -13.99 72.94 15.63
N VAL A 235 -14.17 73.65 14.52
CA VAL A 235 -13.54 74.96 14.27
C VAL A 235 -13.79 75.85 15.49
N ASP A 236 -12.71 76.33 16.15
CA ASP A 236 -12.81 77.29 17.24
C ASP A 236 -13.26 78.61 16.63
N PRO A 237 -14.45 79.09 16.96
CA PRO A 237 -15.00 80.33 16.42
C PRO A 237 -14.32 81.61 16.89
N GLU A 238 -13.36 81.55 17.84
CA GLU A 238 -12.78 82.73 18.49
C GLU A 238 -11.40 83.18 17.91
N ASN A 239 -10.76 82.43 16.93
CA ASN A 239 -9.50 82.90 16.40
C ASN A 239 -9.31 82.58 14.90
N PRO A 240 -9.83 83.43 13.96
CA PRO A 240 -9.78 83.19 12.54
C PRO A 240 -8.42 83.55 11.87
N ASP A 241 -7.41 84.07 12.54
CA ASP A 241 -6.18 84.64 11.98
C ASP A 241 -4.88 83.94 12.39
N LYS A 242 -4.90 82.63 12.82
CA LYS A 242 -3.66 81.90 13.05
C LYS A 242 -3.24 81.19 11.83
N PRO A 243 -2.04 81.50 11.18
CA PRO A 243 -1.60 80.79 10.06
C PRO A 243 -1.32 79.32 10.42
N ASP A 244 -1.84 78.41 9.59
CA ASP A 244 -1.66 76.98 9.71
C ASP A 244 -0.17 76.64 9.78
N GLN A 245 0.22 76.08 10.91
CA GLN A 245 1.50 75.38 11.00
C GLN A 245 1.33 74.05 10.26
N PRO A 246 2.22 73.70 9.32
CA PRO A 246 2.04 72.44 8.59
C PRO A 246 2.03 71.27 9.56
N ASP A 247 0.92 70.57 9.58
CA ASP A 247 0.74 69.31 10.32
C ASP A 247 1.80 68.31 9.88
N THR A 248 2.48 67.75 10.86
CA THR A 248 3.36 66.59 10.62
C THR A 248 2.48 65.45 10.09
N PRO A 249 2.75 64.87 8.93
CA PRO A 249 1.94 63.80 8.37
C PRO A 249 2.04 62.58 9.28
N THR A 250 0.92 62.18 9.90
CA THR A 250 0.78 60.95 10.70
C THR A 250 -0.01 59.91 9.92
N GLY A 251 0.27 59.75 8.63
CA GLY A 251 -0.37 58.73 7.79
C GLY A 251 0.39 58.50 6.51
N ILE A 252 0.23 57.36 5.93
CA ILE A 252 0.75 57.01 4.59
C ILE A 252 -0.12 57.76 3.58
N GLU A 253 0.40 58.84 3.00
CA GLU A 253 -0.35 59.72 2.10
C GLU A 253 -0.70 59.09 0.73
N SER A 254 -0.02 58.04 0.31
CA SER A 254 -0.38 57.24 -0.89
C SER A 254 0.35 55.94 -0.92
N ILE A 255 -0.32 54.86 -1.32
CA ILE A 255 0.28 53.61 -1.71
C ILE A 255 0.43 53.69 -3.25
N GLU A 256 1.65 53.71 -3.75
CA GLU A 256 1.90 53.64 -5.19
C GLU A 256 1.49 52.25 -5.73
N GLU A 257 1.09 52.19 -6.99
CA GLU A 257 0.68 50.98 -7.66
C GLU A 257 1.79 49.90 -7.58
N GLY A 258 1.48 48.72 -7.02
CA GLY A 258 2.43 47.60 -6.84
C GLY A 258 3.05 47.46 -5.45
N MET A 259 2.79 48.37 -4.50
CA MET A 259 3.20 48.22 -3.09
C MET A 259 2.16 47.38 -2.33
N SER A 260 2.62 46.50 -1.46
CA SER A 260 1.76 45.77 -0.53
C SER A 260 2.39 45.63 0.85
N LEU A 261 1.57 45.74 1.89
CA LEU A 261 1.95 45.56 3.27
C LEU A 261 0.84 44.79 3.99
N TYR A 262 1.19 43.68 4.66
CA TYR A 262 0.25 42.88 5.43
C TYR A 262 0.93 42.24 6.63
N THR A 263 0.15 41.79 7.60
CA THR A 263 0.66 41.12 8.80
C THR A 263 0.18 39.66 8.82
N ALA A 264 1.10 38.73 9.13
CA ALA A 264 0.78 37.33 9.39
C ALA A 264 1.82 36.73 10.35
N ASN A 265 1.42 35.80 11.20
CA ASN A 265 2.33 35.03 12.10
C ASN A 265 3.32 35.90 12.91
N GLN A 266 2.86 37.00 13.46
CA GLN A 266 3.71 37.96 14.20
C GLN A 266 4.82 38.60 13.36
N SER A 267 4.62 38.70 12.07
CA SER A 267 5.51 39.39 11.14
C SER A 267 4.73 40.36 10.28
N ILE A 268 5.41 41.43 9.83
CA ILE A 268 4.92 42.33 8.79
C ILE A 268 5.59 41.98 7.49
N PHE A 269 4.79 41.63 6.49
CA PHE A 269 5.27 41.38 5.14
C PHE A 269 5.09 42.58 4.27
N VAL A 270 6.16 43.00 3.59
CA VAL A 270 6.15 44.12 2.69
C VAL A 270 6.63 43.73 1.33
N ASN A 271 6.03 44.30 0.27
CA ASN A 271 6.53 44.19 -1.11
C ASN A 271 6.65 45.60 -1.68
N MET A 272 7.87 46.02 -1.98
CA MET A 272 8.21 47.37 -2.49
C MET A 272 8.77 47.23 -3.89
N PRO A 273 8.08 47.71 -4.94
CA PRO A 273 8.52 47.60 -6.32
C PRO A 273 9.78 48.43 -6.61
N GLN A 274 10.07 49.43 -5.79
CA GLN A 274 11.27 50.25 -5.83
C GLN A 274 11.89 50.33 -4.42
N GLN A 275 13.14 50.77 -4.35
CA GLN A 275 13.85 50.89 -3.08
C GLN A 275 13.23 52.00 -2.24
N VAL A 276 12.73 51.68 -1.03
CA VAL A 276 12.04 52.56 -0.10
C VAL A 276 12.69 52.43 1.27
N ALA A 277 12.91 53.59 1.93
CA ALA A 277 13.26 53.60 3.35
C ALA A 277 11.98 53.34 4.17
N LEU A 278 11.99 52.28 4.98
CA LEU A 278 10.86 51.89 5.83
C LEU A 278 11.26 51.95 7.28
N LYS A 279 10.38 52.59 8.09
CA LYS A 279 10.47 52.57 9.54
C LYS A 279 9.16 52.06 10.12
N VAL A 280 9.24 50.99 10.91
CA VAL A 280 8.11 50.41 11.63
C VAL A 280 8.26 50.72 13.10
N VAL A 281 7.24 51.28 13.69
CA VAL A 281 7.19 51.60 15.12
C VAL A 281 5.93 51.02 15.74
N ASP A 282 6.02 50.60 16.99
CA ASP A 282 4.82 50.16 17.74
C ASP A 282 4.00 51.35 18.26
N VAL A 283 2.84 51.06 18.85
CA VAL A 283 1.94 52.10 19.40
C VAL A 283 2.53 52.85 20.56
N SER A 284 3.64 52.40 21.15
CA SER A 284 4.39 53.10 22.21
C SER A 284 5.55 53.93 21.67
N GLY A 285 5.78 53.92 20.34
CA GLY A 285 6.85 54.65 19.67
C GLY A 285 8.19 53.91 19.62
N ILE A 286 8.24 52.62 19.98
CA ILE A 286 9.42 51.77 19.88
C ILE A 286 9.64 51.40 18.42
N VAL A 287 10.86 51.60 17.91
CA VAL A 287 11.23 51.23 16.53
C VAL A 287 11.42 49.73 16.46
N LEU A 288 10.57 49.05 15.69
CA LEU A 288 10.64 47.63 15.45
C LEU A 288 11.52 47.30 14.23
N TYR A 289 11.56 48.19 13.24
CA TYR A 289 12.39 48.09 12.06
C TYR A 289 12.73 49.47 11.49
N GLU A 290 13.97 49.65 11.04
CA GLU A 290 14.37 50.84 10.29
C GLU A 290 15.41 50.39 9.24
N GLY A 291 15.12 50.58 7.94
CA GLY A 291 15.99 50.15 6.85
C GLY A 291 15.44 50.46 5.48
N SER A 292 16.22 50.15 4.43
CA SER A 292 15.75 50.26 3.05
C SER A 292 15.35 48.89 2.52
N ILE A 293 14.18 48.82 1.90
CA ILE A 293 13.63 47.57 1.33
C ILE A 293 13.43 47.76 -0.17
N LEU A 294 13.80 46.73 -0.94
CA LEU A 294 13.49 46.57 -2.36
C LEU A 294 12.94 45.14 -2.55
N GLY A 295 11.81 45.02 -3.20
CA GLY A 295 11.12 43.73 -3.36
C GLY A 295 10.40 43.26 -2.10
N LYS A 296 10.36 41.95 -1.89
CA LYS A 296 9.65 41.31 -0.76
C LYS A 296 10.55 41.22 0.47
N ALA A 297 10.06 41.63 1.62
CA ALA A 297 10.71 41.44 2.91
C ALA A 297 9.71 41.06 4.01
N GLU A 298 10.19 40.28 4.99
CA GLU A 298 9.48 39.93 6.22
C GLU A 298 10.15 40.65 7.40
N ILE A 299 9.36 41.36 8.20
CA ILE A 299 9.80 42.07 9.40
C ILE A 299 9.16 41.39 10.59
N PRO A 300 9.91 40.61 11.39
CA PRO A 300 9.35 40.00 12.60
C PRO A 300 9.00 41.05 13.64
N VAL A 301 7.79 41.01 14.18
CA VAL A 301 7.30 41.93 15.21
C VAL A 301 6.99 41.21 16.53
N GLY A 302 7.45 39.96 16.68
CA GLY A 302 7.32 39.19 17.91
C GLY A 302 8.16 39.80 19.04
N HIS A 303 7.57 39.99 20.20
CA HIS A 303 8.30 40.39 21.41
C HIS A 303 9.25 39.29 21.85
N ALA A 304 10.50 39.63 22.16
CA ALA A 304 11.47 38.76 22.81
C ALA A 304 11.05 38.42 24.26
#